data_25715f5d7e3ff93db5b20d8fc713a232
#
_entry.id   25715f5d7e3ff93db5b20d8fc713a232
#
_cell.length_a   1.000
_cell.length_b   1.000
_cell.length_c   1.000
_cell.angle_alpha   90.00
_cell.angle_beta   90.00
_cell.angle_gamma   90.00
#
_symmetry.space_group_name_H-M   'P 1'
#
loop_
_entity.id
_entity.type
_entity.pdbx_description
1 polymer ?
#
loop_
_entity_poly.entity_id
_entity_poly.type
_entity_poly.pdbx_seq_one_letter_code
_entity_poly.pdbx_strand_id
1 'polypeptide(L)'
;MLAKEYKNKIIDTVVAVEARGFILGGALAHKIGSGFIPVRKTGKLPWKTDSASYDLEYGKDTLEMHRDAIKPNSRVLIVDDLLATGGTAKAVTDLVKKQKGKIAGIAFLIELTDLKGRDKLKGYPVFSLIKY
;
A
#
# COMPACT_ATOMS: atom_id res chain seq x y z
N MET A 1 11.23 -10.96 -8.22
CA MET A 1 9.97 -11.29 -8.91
C MET A 1 8.99 -10.15 -8.95
N LEU A 2 8.63 -9.55 -7.83
CA LEU A 2 7.82 -8.33 -7.86
C LEU A 2 8.53 -7.19 -8.58
N ALA A 3 9.82 -7.04 -8.37
CA ALA A 3 10.60 -5.99 -9.03
C ALA A 3 10.55 -6.11 -10.56
N LYS A 4 10.51 -7.33 -11.08
CA LYS A 4 10.41 -7.57 -12.53
C LYS A 4 9.11 -7.01 -13.11
N GLU A 5 8.00 -7.13 -12.39
CA GLU A 5 6.70 -6.60 -12.81
C GLU A 5 6.74 -5.07 -12.96
N TYR A 6 7.50 -4.38 -12.10
CA TYR A 6 7.51 -2.92 -12.06
C TYR A 6 8.78 -2.28 -12.61
N LYS A 7 9.73 -3.07 -13.09
CA LYS A 7 11.04 -2.58 -13.57
C LYS A 7 10.92 -1.53 -14.67
N ASN A 8 9.97 -1.68 -15.57
CA ASN A 8 9.79 -0.78 -16.71
C ASN A 8 8.67 0.23 -16.50
N LYS A 9 8.14 0.33 -15.29
CA LYS A 9 7.08 1.27 -14.94
C LYS A 9 7.65 2.44 -14.15
N ILE A 10 7.07 3.62 -14.35
CA ILE A 10 7.50 4.80 -13.60
C ILE A 10 6.84 4.75 -12.23
N ILE A 11 7.62 4.51 -11.18
CA ILE A 11 7.18 4.52 -9.79
C ILE A 11 8.06 5.49 -9.03
N ASP A 12 7.45 6.55 -8.49
CA ASP A 12 8.18 7.57 -7.72
C ASP A 12 8.42 7.13 -6.29
N THR A 13 7.44 6.44 -5.70
CA THR A 13 7.53 5.97 -4.33
C THR A 13 6.74 4.69 -4.10
N VAL A 14 7.26 3.87 -3.19
CA VAL A 14 6.57 2.68 -2.67
C VAL A 14 5.97 3.05 -1.32
N VAL A 15 4.71 2.75 -1.13
CA VAL A 15 4.00 2.89 0.14
C VAL A 15 3.71 1.51 0.68
N ALA A 16 4.17 1.21 1.89
CA ALA A 16 4.02 -0.12 2.47
C ALA A 16 3.50 -0.06 3.91
N VAL A 17 2.77 -1.10 4.30
CA VAL A 17 2.10 -1.20 5.61
C VAL A 17 2.93 -2.02 6.58
N GLU A 18 3.04 -1.54 7.85
CA GLU A 18 3.73 -2.32 8.89
C GLU A 18 3.02 -3.66 9.15
N ALA A 19 3.74 -4.70 9.58
CA ALA A 19 5.20 -4.67 9.70
C ALA A 19 5.86 -5.47 8.56
N ARG A 20 5.20 -6.55 8.13
CA ARG A 20 5.75 -7.43 7.09
C ARG A 20 5.84 -6.76 5.73
N GLY A 21 4.90 -5.85 5.44
CA GLY A 21 4.95 -5.05 4.22
C GLY A 21 6.19 -4.19 4.12
N PHE A 22 6.77 -3.77 5.24
CA PHE A 22 8.00 -2.96 5.25
C PHE A 22 9.20 -3.71 4.68
N ILE A 23 9.34 -4.98 5.04
CA ILE A 23 10.44 -5.80 4.55
C ILE A 23 10.35 -5.93 3.02
N LEU A 24 9.19 -6.32 2.53
CA LEU A 24 8.94 -6.48 1.11
C LEU A 24 9.00 -5.14 0.37
N GLY A 25 8.34 -4.12 0.91
CA GLY A 25 8.26 -2.79 0.30
C GLY A 25 9.59 -2.09 0.25
N GLY A 26 10.39 -2.15 1.33
CA GLY A 26 11.72 -1.57 1.36
C GLY A 26 12.66 -2.21 0.36
N ALA A 27 12.66 -3.54 0.28
CA ALA A 27 13.47 -4.27 -0.69
C ALA A 27 13.06 -3.94 -2.13
N LEU A 28 11.76 -3.87 -2.40
CA LEU A 28 11.26 -3.54 -3.72
C LEU A 28 11.61 -2.10 -4.11
N ALA A 29 11.43 -1.14 -3.20
CA ALA A 29 11.78 0.26 -3.43
C ALA A 29 13.25 0.41 -3.79
N HIS A 30 14.13 -0.26 -3.05
CA HIS A 30 15.55 -0.27 -3.34
C HIS A 30 15.84 -0.84 -4.74
N LYS A 31 15.21 -1.96 -5.06
CA LYS A 31 15.46 -2.67 -6.32
C LYS A 31 15.01 -1.86 -7.55
N ILE A 32 13.90 -1.15 -7.45
CA ILE A 32 13.39 -0.34 -8.56
C ILE A 32 13.84 1.12 -8.53
N GLY A 33 14.59 1.51 -7.50
CA GLY A 33 15.14 2.87 -7.39
C GLY A 33 14.12 3.94 -7.02
N SER A 34 13.11 3.59 -6.22
CA SER A 34 12.07 4.54 -5.78
C SER A 34 12.25 4.96 -4.32
N GLY A 35 11.52 6.00 -3.91
CA GLY A 35 11.38 6.35 -2.49
C GLY A 35 10.53 5.32 -1.75
N PHE A 36 10.50 5.44 -0.42
CA PHE A 36 9.71 4.56 0.45
C PHE A 36 8.99 5.38 1.50
N ILE A 37 7.69 5.12 1.68
CA ILE A 37 6.86 5.79 2.69
C ILE A 37 6.17 4.72 3.54
N PRO A 38 6.38 4.74 4.87
CA PRO A 38 5.72 3.80 5.77
C PRO A 38 4.29 4.23 6.09
N VAL A 39 3.39 3.24 6.16
CA VAL A 39 2.05 3.38 6.73
C VAL A 39 2.01 2.54 7.99
N ARG A 40 1.61 3.13 9.09
CA ARG A 40 1.65 2.48 10.40
C ARG A 40 0.33 2.67 11.15
N LYS A 41 0.15 1.88 12.20
CA LYS A 41 -0.99 2.02 13.10
C LYS A 41 -0.88 3.31 13.91
N THR A 42 -2.00 3.77 14.46
CA THR A 42 -2.10 5.01 15.22
C THR A 42 -1.02 5.14 16.28
N GLY A 43 -0.39 6.31 16.32
CA GLY A 43 0.58 6.64 17.36
C GLY A 43 2.00 6.15 17.15
N LYS A 44 2.26 5.46 16.04
CA LYS A 44 3.59 4.89 15.74
C LYS A 44 4.50 5.84 14.98
N LEU A 45 3.95 6.84 14.30
CA LEU A 45 4.73 7.80 13.52
C LEU A 45 5.05 9.04 14.38
N PRO A 46 6.28 9.59 14.25
CA PRO A 46 6.76 10.65 15.15
C PRO A 46 6.32 12.06 14.79
N TRP A 47 5.64 12.27 13.68
CA TRP A 47 5.27 13.59 13.21
C TRP A 47 3.78 13.64 12.83
N LYS A 48 3.32 14.77 12.32
CA LYS A 48 1.93 14.97 11.90
C LYS A 48 1.52 13.95 10.82
N THR A 49 0.32 13.38 10.97
CA THR A 49 -0.16 12.30 10.10
C THR A 49 -1.51 12.62 9.49
N ASP A 50 -1.78 12.01 8.34
CA ASP A 50 -3.12 11.78 7.84
C ASP A 50 -3.52 10.37 8.22
N SER A 51 -4.81 10.13 8.42
CA SER A 51 -5.30 8.83 8.85
C SER A 51 -6.47 8.34 7.99
N ALA A 52 -6.62 7.01 7.93
CA ALA A 52 -7.76 6.35 7.34
C ALA A 52 -8.11 5.12 8.17
N SER A 53 -9.41 4.90 8.36
CA SER A 53 -9.90 3.77 9.14
C SER A 53 -10.43 2.66 8.23
N TYR A 54 -10.40 1.44 8.72
CA TYR A 54 -11.01 0.30 8.03
C TYR A 54 -11.67 -0.62 9.06
N ASP A 55 -12.68 -1.36 8.59
CA ASP A 55 -13.46 -2.23 9.47
C ASP A 55 -12.74 -3.53 9.76
N LEU A 56 -12.76 -3.94 11.02
CA LEU A 56 -12.36 -5.25 11.48
C LEU A 56 -13.62 -6.05 11.83
N GLU A 57 -13.45 -7.33 12.09
CA GLU A 57 -14.55 -8.19 12.52
C GLU A 57 -15.21 -7.68 13.81
N TYR A 58 -14.40 -7.12 14.72
CA TYR A 58 -14.85 -6.68 16.04
C TYR A 58 -14.65 -5.17 16.27
N GLY A 59 -14.63 -4.35 15.23
CA GLY A 59 -14.44 -2.92 15.38
C GLY A 59 -13.77 -2.29 14.19
N LYS A 60 -13.00 -1.23 14.45
CA LYS A 60 -12.26 -0.51 13.41
C LYS A 60 -10.81 -0.39 13.81
N ASP A 61 -9.94 -0.35 12.82
CA ASP A 61 -8.55 0.01 13.02
C ASP A 61 -8.22 1.23 12.16
N THR A 62 -7.17 1.94 12.51
CA THR A 62 -6.77 3.17 11.82
C THR A 62 -5.31 3.09 11.42
N LEU A 63 -5.06 3.46 10.18
CA LEU A 63 -3.71 3.57 9.63
C LEU A 63 -3.35 5.03 9.44
N GLU A 64 -2.07 5.33 9.61
CA GLU A 64 -1.54 6.68 9.48
C GLU A 64 -0.35 6.72 8.54
N MET A 65 -0.22 7.86 7.86
CA MET A 65 0.92 8.17 7.00
C MET A 65 1.31 9.63 7.31
N HIS A 66 2.61 9.95 7.32
CA HIS A 66 3.04 11.33 7.52
C HIS A 66 2.35 12.27 6.52
N ARG A 67 1.93 13.45 6.99
CA ARG A 67 1.41 14.50 6.10
C ARG A 67 2.49 14.90 5.12
N ASP A 68 2.06 15.23 3.92
CA ASP A 68 2.95 15.70 2.84
C ASP A 68 4.08 14.70 2.51
N ALA A 69 3.88 13.41 2.85
CA ALA A 69 4.83 12.36 2.48
C ALA A 69 4.87 12.14 0.97
N ILE A 70 3.72 12.31 0.31
CA ILE A 70 3.57 12.12 -1.13
C ILE A 70 3.47 13.49 -1.79
N LYS A 71 4.34 13.74 -2.78
CA LYS A 71 4.20 14.92 -3.63
C LYS A 71 2.99 14.74 -4.53
N PRO A 72 2.16 15.79 -4.72
CA PRO A 72 1.00 15.68 -5.62
C PRO A 72 1.41 15.17 -7.00
N ASN A 73 0.59 14.29 -7.55
CA ASN A 73 0.80 13.63 -8.84
C ASN A 73 1.94 12.61 -8.88
N SER A 74 2.62 12.32 -7.77
CA SER A 74 3.60 11.23 -7.71
C SER A 74 2.94 9.90 -8.03
N ARG A 75 3.65 9.04 -8.75
CA ARG A 75 3.18 7.70 -9.07
C ARG A 75 3.55 6.76 -7.94
N VAL A 76 2.54 6.18 -7.31
CA VAL A 76 2.68 5.41 -6.09
C VAL A 76 2.39 3.93 -6.36
N LEU A 77 3.27 3.07 -5.87
CA LEU A 77 3.02 1.63 -5.79
C LEU A 77 2.75 1.26 -4.33
N ILE A 78 1.58 0.74 -4.06
CA ILE A 78 1.21 0.25 -2.72
C ILE A 78 1.63 -1.21 -2.63
N VAL A 79 2.31 -1.58 -1.55
CA VAL A 79 2.84 -2.93 -1.35
C VAL A 79 2.46 -3.46 0.03
N ASP A 80 1.95 -4.67 0.06
CA ASP A 80 1.73 -5.41 1.30
C ASP A 80 2.01 -6.90 1.06
N ASP A 81 2.13 -7.65 2.15
CA ASP A 81 2.42 -9.08 2.03
C ASP A 81 1.19 -9.90 1.64
N LEU A 82 0.01 -9.55 2.16
CA LEU A 82 -1.20 -10.34 2.02
C LEU A 82 -2.40 -9.50 1.60
N LEU A 83 -3.10 -9.94 0.56
CA LEU A 83 -4.43 -9.45 0.25
C LEU A 83 -5.45 -10.47 0.77
N ALA A 84 -6.15 -10.10 1.84
CA ALA A 84 -7.24 -10.89 2.41
C ALA A 84 -8.58 -10.25 2.04
N THR A 85 -9.18 -9.53 2.95
CA THR A 85 -10.48 -8.86 2.70
C THR A 85 -10.36 -7.56 1.92
N GLY A 86 -9.15 -6.98 1.85
CA GLY A 86 -8.89 -5.74 1.13
C GLY A 86 -9.08 -4.47 1.95
N GLY A 87 -9.48 -4.57 3.21
CA GLY A 87 -9.74 -3.39 4.06
C GLY A 87 -8.49 -2.54 4.28
N THR A 88 -7.38 -3.18 4.63
CA THR A 88 -6.11 -2.50 4.84
C THR A 88 -5.65 -1.77 3.57
N ALA A 89 -5.64 -2.46 2.44
CA ALA A 89 -5.23 -1.88 1.17
C ALA A 89 -6.14 -0.72 0.75
N LYS A 90 -7.44 -0.86 0.96
CA LYS A 90 -8.40 0.22 0.67
C LYS A 90 -8.11 1.46 1.51
N ALA A 91 -7.82 1.29 2.79
CA ALA A 91 -7.45 2.41 3.67
C ALA A 91 -6.18 3.11 3.15
N VAL A 92 -5.20 2.36 2.68
CA VAL A 92 -3.97 2.94 2.11
C VAL A 92 -4.28 3.69 0.82
N THR A 93 -5.17 3.17 -0.04
CA THR A 93 -5.57 3.92 -1.24
C THR A 93 -6.20 5.26 -0.87
N ASP A 94 -7.00 5.30 0.19
CA ASP A 94 -7.63 6.53 0.65
C ASP A 94 -6.59 7.54 1.15
N LEU A 95 -5.56 7.09 1.86
CA LEU A 95 -4.45 7.95 2.31
C LEU A 95 -3.68 8.54 1.12
N VAL A 96 -3.36 7.71 0.13
CA VAL A 96 -2.63 8.16 -1.06
C VAL A 96 -3.44 9.21 -1.82
N LYS A 97 -4.73 8.97 -2.00
CA LYS A 97 -5.62 9.93 -2.67
C LYS A 97 -5.74 11.25 -1.90
N LYS A 98 -5.82 11.17 -0.59
CA LYS A 98 -5.90 12.34 0.27
C LYS A 98 -4.70 13.26 0.06
N GLN A 99 -3.52 12.70 -0.20
CA GLN A 99 -2.31 13.46 -0.51
C GLN A 99 -2.11 13.69 -2.01
N LYS A 100 -3.13 13.41 -2.83
CA LYS A 100 -3.14 13.66 -4.28
C LYS A 100 -2.10 12.86 -5.05
N GLY A 101 -1.70 11.70 -4.53
CA GLY A 101 -0.86 10.77 -5.26
C GLY A 101 -1.66 10.02 -6.33
N LYS A 102 -0.97 9.52 -7.34
CA LYS A 102 -1.54 8.67 -8.37
C LYS A 102 -1.15 7.22 -8.10
N ILE A 103 -2.14 6.36 -7.93
CA ILE A 103 -1.88 4.95 -7.65
C ILE A 103 -1.57 4.24 -8.97
N ALA A 104 -0.29 3.90 -9.15
CA ALA A 104 0.18 3.19 -10.35
C ALA A 104 -0.13 1.69 -10.27
N GLY A 105 -0.24 1.16 -9.06
CA GLY A 105 -0.57 -0.24 -8.85
C GLY A 105 -0.58 -0.60 -7.38
N ILE A 106 -1.09 -1.80 -7.09
CA ILE A 106 -1.11 -2.39 -5.76
C ILE A 106 -0.57 -3.80 -5.87
N ALA A 107 0.48 -4.11 -5.14
CA ALA A 107 1.18 -5.38 -5.24
C ALA A 107 1.15 -6.15 -3.92
N PHE A 108 0.92 -7.44 -4.02
CA PHE A 108 0.90 -8.36 -2.87
C PHE A 108 1.79 -9.57 -3.14
N LEU A 109 2.37 -10.12 -2.10
CA LEU A 109 3.05 -11.40 -2.20
C LEU A 109 2.02 -12.53 -2.35
N ILE A 110 0.99 -12.53 -1.51
CA ILE A 110 -0.02 -13.58 -1.45
C ILE A 110 -1.42 -12.95 -1.53
N GLU A 111 -2.30 -13.58 -2.30
CA GLU A 111 -3.71 -13.22 -2.36
C GLU A 111 -4.58 -14.42 -1.98
N LEU A 112 -5.50 -14.20 -1.02
CA LEU A 112 -6.53 -15.18 -0.65
C LEU A 112 -7.79 -14.90 -1.48
N THR A 113 -7.91 -15.58 -2.62
CA THR A 113 -8.92 -15.26 -3.64
C THR A 113 -10.36 -15.41 -3.15
N ASP A 114 -10.61 -16.35 -2.25
CA ASP A 114 -11.95 -16.60 -1.71
C ASP A 114 -12.52 -15.41 -0.95
N LEU A 115 -11.67 -14.57 -0.40
CA LEU A 115 -12.10 -13.40 0.37
C LEU A 115 -12.44 -12.20 -0.51
N LYS A 116 -12.17 -12.29 -1.81
CA LYS A 116 -12.55 -11.28 -2.81
C LYS A 116 -12.05 -9.87 -2.47
N GLY A 117 -10.85 -9.78 -1.92
CA GLY A 117 -10.26 -8.49 -1.54
C GLY A 117 -10.11 -7.51 -2.70
N ARG A 118 -9.95 -8.02 -3.93
CA ARG A 118 -9.89 -7.16 -5.13
C ARG A 118 -11.14 -6.33 -5.34
N ASP A 119 -12.29 -6.76 -4.82
CA ASP A 119 -13.54 -6.03 -5.00
C ASP A 119 -13.50 -4.65 -4.35
N LYS A 120 -12.69 -4.48 -3.30
CA LYS A 120 -12.49 -3.18 -2.65
C LYS A 120 -11.48 -2.31 -3.38
N LEU A 121 -10.75 -2.87 -4.35
CA LEU A 121 -9.65 -2.20 -5.06
C LEU A 121 -9.98 -1.97 -6.53
N LYS A 122 -11.25 -1.96 -6.90
CA LYS A 122 -11.70 -1.71 -8.28
C LYS A 122 -11.19 -0.36 -8.77
N GLY A 123 -10.73 -0.35 -10.02
CA GLY A 123 -10.18 0.84 -10.65
C GLY A 123 -8.66 0.95 -10.55
N TYR A 124 -8.00 0.03 -9.83
CA TYR A 124 -6.55 0.01 -9.69
C TYR A 124 -5.97 -1.29 -10.23
N PRO A 125 -4.80 -1.26 -10.90
CA PRO A 125 -4.10 -2.49 -11.26
C PRO A 125 -3.62 -3.20 -10.00
N VAL A 126 -4.05 -4.45 -9.81
CA VAL A 126 -3.64 -5.27 -8.66
C VAL A 126 -2.84 -6.46 -9.16
N PHE A 127 -1.66 -6.66 -8.59
CA PHE A 127 -0.78 -7.78 -8.90
C PHE A 127 -0.54 -8.61 -7.64
N SER A 128 -0.67 -9.92 -7.74
CA SER A 128 -0.37 -10.85 -6.68
C SER A 128 0.57 -11.92 -7.22
N LEU A 129 1.66 -12.17 -6.49
CA LEU A 129 2.66 -13.15 -6.93
C LEU A 129 2.13 -14.57 -6.79
N ILE A 130 1.46 -14.85 -5.67
CA ILE A 130 0.90 -16.17 -5.36
C ILE A 130 -0.58 -16.00 -5.03
N LYS A 131 -1.42 -16.81 -5.64
CA LYS A 131 -2.86 -16.82 -5.38
C LYS A 131 -3.27 -18.15 -4.76
N TYR A 132 -4.04 -18.08 -3.70
CA TYR A 132 -4.64 -19.25 -3.06
C TYR A 132 -6.14 -19.25 -3.21
#